data_a25c7c48058f2ff94a7dc8a21a791584
#
_entry.id   a25c7c48058f2ff94a7dc8a21a791584
#
_cell.length_a   1.000
_cell.length_b   1.000
_cell.length_c   1.000
_cell.angle_alpha   90.00
_cell.angle_beta   90.00
_cell.angle_gamma   90.00
#
_symmetry.space_group_name_H-M   'P 1'
#
loop_
_entity.id
_entity.type
_entity.pdbx_description
1 polymer ?
#
loop_
_entity_poly.entity_id
_entity_poly.type
_entity_poly.pdbx_seq_one_letter_code
_entity_poly.pdbx_strand_id
1 'polypeptide(L)'
;VYKRQHLLLFFAGWGMDETPFLQIRPTDKDWLICYDYRSLEFDAIILQEYSEITLIAWSMGVWAASQIMKQYPSLPLSQSIAINGTPYPIHETKGITPAIFEGTLQGLNEQSLQKFQRRMCGSTAGYKTFQTVAPQRSIEELKEELAAIQKQYLSLPPSDFAWQKAI
;
A
#
# COMPACT_ATOMS: atom_id res chain seq x y z
N VAL A 1 23.53 -0.67 -22.62
CA VAL A 1 22.61 0.22 -21.90
C VAL A 1 22.94 0.13 -20.42
N TYR A 2 23.32 1.26 -19.83
CA TYR A 2 23.62 1.33 -18.39
C TYR A 2 22.33 1.17 -17.60
N LYS A 3 22.23 0.12 -16.77
CA LYS A 3 21.09 -0.06 -15.86
C LYS A 3 21.34 0.68 -14.56
N ARG A 4 20.31 1.35 -14.04
CA ARG A 4 20.30 1.85 -12.68
C ARG A 4 20.47 0.68 -11.72
N GLN A 5 21.15 0.89 -10.59
CA GLN A 5 21.52 -0.26 -9.76
C GLN A 5 20.38 -0.77 -8.90
N HIS A 6 19.81 0.06 -8.05
CA HIS A 6 18.88 -0.40 -7.03
C HIS A 6 17.68 0.54 -6.92
N LEU A 7 16.50 -0.07 -6.91
CA LEU A 7 15.22 0.59 -6.64
C LEU A 7 14.63 0.05 -5.36
N LEU A 8 14.17 0.94 -4.48
CA LEU A 8 13.21 0.63 -3.43
C LEU A 8 11.81 0.92 -3.96
N LEU A 9 11.03 -0.13 -4.19
CA LEU A 9 9.64 -0.05 -4.63
C LEU A 9 8.74 -0.25 -3.41
N PHE A 10 7.99 0.80 -3.06
CA PHE A 10 7.16 0.80 -1.85
C PHE A 10 5.69 1.01 -2.18
N PHE A 11 4.85 0.09 -1.72
CA PHE A 11 3.39 0.19 -1.79
C PHE A 11 2.83 0.59 -0.44
N ALA A 12 2.31 1.82 -0.35
CA ALA A 12 1.76 2.37 0.88
C ALA A 12 0.37 1.80 1.19
N GLY A 13 -0.11 2.05 2.39
CA GLY A 13 -1.46 1.66 2.82
C GLY A 13 -2.55 2.53 2.23
N TRP A 14 -3.81 2.14 2.46
CA TRP A 14 -4.96 2.93 2.08
C TRP A 14 -4.91 4.32 2.71
N GLY A 15 -5.30 5.31 1.92
CA GLY A 15 -5.40 6.69 2.39
C GLY A 15 -4.08 7.44 2.43
N MET A 16 -2.98 6.82 2.03
CA MET A 16 -1.66 7.43 2.02
C MET A 16 -1.39 8.17 0.71
N ASP A 17 -0.40 9.05 0.78
CA ASP A 17 0.34 9.62 -0.34
C ASP A 17 1.82 9.64 0.02
N GLU A 18 2.65 10.36 -0.72
CA GLU A 18 4.09 10.43 -0.45
C GLU A 18 4.43 11.22 0.83
N THR A 19 3.55 12.10 1.29
CA THR A 19 3.87 13.06 2.36
C THR A 19 4.41 12.42 3.64
N PRO A 20 3.79 11.35 4.19
CA PRO A 20 4.31 10.74 5.42
C PRO A 20 5.69 10.12 5.29
N PHE A 21 6.15 9.86 4.06
CA PHE A 21 7.35 9.07 3.80
C PHE A 21 8.53 9.89 3.29
N LEU A 22 8.35 11.19 3.04
CA LEU A 22 9.39 12.04 2.45
C LEU A 22 10.65 12.11 3.32
N GLN A 23 10.49 12.12 4.64
CA GLN A 23 11.62 12.24 5.58
C GLN A 23 12.41 10.93 5.76
N ILE A 24 11.81 9.79 5.40
CA ILE A 24 12.46 8.48 5.52
C ILE A 24 12.90 7.92 4.16
N ARG A 25 12.82 8.74 3.14
CA ARG A 25 13.25 8.38 1.79
C ARG A 25 14.73 7.98 1.77
N PRO A 26 15.09 6.86 1.14
CA PRO A 26 16.48 6.46 1.04
C PRO A 26 17.29 7.46 0.21
N THR A 27 18.59 7.61 0.55
CA THR A 27 19.52 8.52 -0.15
C THR A 27 20.51 7.79 -1.03
N ASP A 28 20.67 6.48 -0.87
CA ASP A 28 21.64 5.63 -1.54
C ASP A 28 21.07 4.82 -2.71
N LYS A 29 19.76 4.91 -2.96
CA LYS A 29 19.07 4.21 -4.02
C LYS A 29 17.88 5.02 -4.54
N ASP A 30 17.39 4.68 -5.71
CA ASP A 30 16.16 5.27 -6.22
C ASP A 30 14.96 4.76 -5.43
N TRP A 31 13.91 5.57 -5.36
CA TRP A 31 12.71 5.27 -4.60
C TRP A 31 11.48 5.56 -5.43
N LEU A 32 10.58 4.58 -5.51
CA LEU A 32 9.27 4.71 -6.12
C LEU A 32 8.21 4.32 -5.11
N ILE A 33 7.33 5.26 -4.79
CA ILE A 33 6.19 5.02 -3.90
C ILE A 33 4.91 4.87 -4.74
N CYS A 34 4.13 3.83 -4.41
CA CYS A 34 2.82 3.56 -5.02
C CYS A 34 1.74 3.75 -3.96
N TYR A 35 0.70 4.48 -4.31
CA TYR A 35 -0.46 4.73 -3.46
C TYR A 35 -1.68 5.04 -4.34
N ASP A 36 -2.85 5.17 -3.73
CA ASP A 36 -4.11 5.45 -4.41
C ASP A 36 -4.57 4.28 -5.30
N TYR A 37 -5.19 3.31 -4.65
CA TYR A 37 -5.64 2.09 -5.33
C TYR A 37 -7.05 2.19 -5.90
N ARG A 38 -7.48 3.39 -6.31
CA ARG A 38 -8.67 3.55 -7.15
C ARG A 38 -8.51 2.79 -8.47
N SER A 39 -7.26 2.59 -8.88
CA SER A 39 -6.86 1.72 -9.98
C SER A 39 -5.62 0.94 -9.61
N LEU A 40 -5.46 -0.26 -10.17
CA LEU A 40 -4.22 -1.06 -10.09
C LEU A 40 -3.40 -0.94 -11.38
N GLU A 41 -3.65 0.06 -12.21
CA GLU A 41 -2.82 0.35 -13.36
C GLU A 41 -1.39 0.67 -12.91
N PHE A 42 -0.42 0.05 -13.56
CA PHE A 42 0.97 0.14 -13.18
C PHE A 42 1.87 0.03 -14.40
N ASP A 43 2.72 1.05 -14.60
CA ASP A 43 3.69 1.04 -15.69
C ASP A 43 4.98 0.34 -15.24
N ALA A 44 5.10 -0.93 -15.59
CA ALA A 44 6.27 -1.74 -15.26
C ALA A 44 7.50 -1.43 -16.14
N ILE A 45 7.38 -0.62 -17.18
CA ILE A 45 8.49 -0.31 -18.09
C ILE A 45 9.63 0.35 -17.31
N ILE A 46 9.30 1.26 -16.40
CA ILE A 46 10.29 1.97 -15.58
C ILE A 46 11.10 0.99 -14.71
N LEU A 47 10.52 -0.14 -14.30
CA LEU A 47 11.20 -1.12 -13.47
C LEU A 47 12.28 -1.91 -14.22
N GLN A 48 12.19 -1.99 -15.54
CA GLN A 48 13.14 -2.71 -16.37
C GLN A 48 14.51 -2.01 -16.43
N GLU A 49 14.58 -0.75 -16.02
CA GLU A 49 15.82 0.01 -15.94
C GLU A 49 16.72 -0.40 -14.79
N TYR A 50 16.17 -1.16 -13.82
CA TYR A 50 16.90 -1.51 -12.60
C TYR A 50 17.46 -2.93 -12.68
N SER A 51 18.63 -3.13 -12.06
CA SER A 51 19.26 -4.44 -11.93
C SER A 51 18.80 -5.16 -10.67
N GLU A 52 18.32 -4.42 -9.66
CA GLU A 52 17.89 -4.94 -8.37
C GLU A 52 16.71 -4.11 -7.84
N ILE A 53 15.67 -4.78 -7.36
CA ILE A 53 14.50 -4.16 -6.77
C ILE A 53 14.23 -4.77 -5.40
N THR A 54 14.15 -3.93 -4.37
CA THR A 54 13.59 -4.29 -3.08
C THR A 54 12.13 -3.85 -3.04
N LEU A 55 11.22 -4.81 -2.89
CA LEU A 55 9.79 -4.56 -2.77
C LEU A 55 9.38 -4.55 -1.30
N ILE A 56 8.76 -3.46 -0.88
CA ILE A 56 8.14 -3.35 0.45
C ILE A 56 6.70 -2.93 0.25
N ALA A 57 5.78 -3.59 0.92
CA ALA A 57 4.37 -3.20 0.92
C ALA A 57 3.82 -3.18 2.34
N TRP A 58 2.96 -2.22 2.62
CA TRP A 58 2.39 -2.01 3.94
C TRP A 58 0.85 -1.99 3.87
N SER A 59 0.22 -2.73 4.80
CA SER A 59 -1.23 -2.73 4.98
C SER A 59 -1.96 -3.08 3.67
N MET A 60 -2.87 -2.25 3.18
CA MET A 60 -3.60 -2.47 1.92
C MET A 60 -2.66 -2.57 0.70
N GLY A 61 -1.49 -1.97 0.79
CA GLY A 61 -0.45 -2.06 -0.22
C GLY A 61 0.02 -3.50 -0.48
N VAL A 62 -0.08 -4.38 0.51
CA VAL A 62 0.25 -5.80 0.33
C VAL A 62 -0.67 -6.46 -0.70
N TRP A 63 -1.97 -6.20 -0.63
CA TRP A 63 -2.92 -6.67 -1.64
C TRP A 63 -2.62 -6.08 -3.02
N ALA A 64 -2.48 -4.75 -3.09
CA ALA A 64 -2.21 -4.06 -4.35
C ALA A 64 -0.93 -4.58 -5.02
N ALA A 65 0.16 -4.65 -4.28
CA ALA A 65 1.43 -5.16 -4.76
C ALA A 65 1.32 -6.63 -5.20
N SER A 66 0.62 -7.46 -4.44
CA SER A 66 0.40 -8.87 -4.80
C SER A 66 -0.34 -9.02 -6.12
N GLN A 67 -1.35 -8.18 -6.37
CA GLN A 67 -2.09 -8.19 -7.63
C GLN A 67 -1.24 -7.71 -8.81
N ILE A 68 -0.42 -6.70 -8.60
CA ILE A 68 0.43 -6.13 -9.66
C ILE A 68 1.61 -7.05 -9.95
N MET A 69 2.33 -7.51 -8.92
CA MET A 69 3.57 -8.28 -9.10
C MET A 69 3.35 -9.65 -9.73
N LYS A 70 2.19 -10.28 -9.55
CA LYS A 70 1.90 -11.55 -10.23
C LYS A 70 1.93 -11.44 -11.75
N GLN A 71 1.76 -10.23 -12.29
CA GLN A 71 1.79 -9.98 -13.73
C GLN A 71 3.22 -9.83 -14.27
N TYR A 72 4.22 -9.68 -13.40
CA TYR A 72 5.60 -9.39 -13.77
C TYR A 72 6.59 -10.32 -13.08
N PRO A 73 6.50 -11.66 -13.33
CA PRO A 73 7.32 -12.64 -12.62
C PRO A 73 8.82 -12.56 -12.92
N SER A 74 9.20 -11.85 -13.96
CA SER A 74 10.61 -11.71 -14.38
C SER A 74 11.32 -10.49 -13.80
N LEU A 75 10.64 -9.68 -12.96
CA LEU A 75 11.29 -8.54 -12.32
C LEU A 75 12.41 -9.00 -11.38
N PRO A 76 13.54 -8.25 -11.33
CA PRO A 76 14.69 -8.61 -10.50
C PRO A 76 14.47 -8.26 -9.02
N LEU A 77 13.48 -8.89 -8.39
CA LEU A 77 13.20 -8.71 -6.97
C LEU A 77 14.25 -9.46 -6.14
N SER A 78 15.09 -8.71 -5.43
CA SER A 78 16.06 -9.28 -4.49
C SER A 78 15.42 -9.58 -3.14
N GLN A 79 14.45 -8.75 -2.72
CA GLN A 79 13.68 -8.92 -1.49
C GLN A 79 12.23 -8.51 -1.73
N SER A 80 11.32 -9.18 -1.03
CA SER A 80 9.90 -8.81 -0.99
C SER A 80 9.39 -8.94 0.44
N ILE A 81 9.00 -7.82 1.03
CA ILE A 81 8.64 -7.71 2.45
C ILE A 81 7.23 -7.16 2.57
N ALA A 82 6.33 -7.96 3.13
CA ALA A 82 4.97 -7.55 3.47
C ALA A 82 4.93 -7.12 4.94
N ILE A 83 4.43 -5.92 5.21
CA ILE A 83 4.34 -5.36 6.55
C ILE A 83 2.86 -5.16 6.90
N ASN A 84 2.40 -5.81 7.96
CA ASN A 84 1.08 -5.58 8.54
C ASN A 84 -0.06 -5.59 7.51
N GLY A 85 -0.03 -6.55 6.59
CA GLY A 85 -1.00 -6.65 5.51
C GLY A 85 -1.14 -8.07 5.00
N THR A 86 -2.09 -8.26 4.10
CA THR A 86 -2.45 -9.56 3.56
C THR A 86 -2.91 -9.43 2.11
N PRO A 87 -2.71 -10.47 1.27
CA PRO A 87 -3.34 -10.52 -0.06
C PRO A 87 -4.87 -10.67 -0.03
N TYR A 88 -5.46 -10.88 1.15
CA TYR A 88 -6.90 -11.05 1.36
C TYR A 88 -7.44 -9.93 2.26
N PRO A 89 -7.49 -8.67 1.79
CA PRO A 89 -7.82 -7.53 2.65
C PRO A 89 -9.24 -7.54 3.19
N ILE A 90 -10.18 -8.17 2.48
CA ILE A 90 -11.59 -8.30 2.89
C ILE A 90 -11.91 -9.77 3.01
N HIS A 91 -11.79 -10.33 4.23
CA HIS A 91 -11.94 -11.76 4.43
C HIS A 91 -12.26 -12.05 5.91
N GLU A 92 -13.12 -13.01 6.17
CA GLU A 92 -13.58 -13.33 7.53
C GLU A 92 -12.46 -13.71 8.50
N THR A 93 -11.39 -14.34 8.00
CA THR A 93 -10.31 -14.86 8.86
C THR A 93 -8.92 -14.41 8.45
N LYS A 94 -8.75 -13.88 7.23
CA LYS A 94 -7.42 -13.55 6.68
C LYS A 94 -7.18 -12.05 6.52
N GLY A 95 -8.19 -11.22 6.78
CA GLY A 95 -8.12 -9.78 6.61
C GLY A 95 -9.16 -9.07 7.47
N ILE A 96 -9.57 -7.90 7.01
CA ILE A 96 -10.67 -7.15 7.62
C ILE A 96 -11.98 -7.88 7.28
N THR A 97 -12.81 -8.16 8.29
CA THR A 97 -14.09 -8.82 8.00
C THR A 97 -14.95 -7.95 7.09
N PRO A 98 -15.74 -8.54 6.17
CA PRO A 98 -16.58 -7.77 5.27
C PRO A 98 -17.50 -6.77 5.99
N ALA A 99 -18.05 -7.13 7.14
CA ALA A 99 -18.92 -6.25 7.92
C ALA A 99 -18.16 -5.01 8.44
N ILE A 100 -16.94 -5.18 8.94
CA ILE A 100 -16.11 -4.07 9.42
C ILE A 100 -15.68 -3.19 8.26
N PHE A 101 -15.29 -3.78 7.13
CA PHE A 101 -14.90 -3.03 5.95
C PHE A 101 -16.06 -2.16 5.44
N GLU A 102 -17.23 -2.75 5.28
CA GLU A 102 -18.43 -2.03 4.84
C GLU A 102 -18.81 -0.91 5.82
N GLY A 103 -18.76 -1.19 7.12
CA GLY A 103 -19.02 -0.17 8.15
C GLY A 103 -18.04 0.99 8.08
N THR A 104 -16.76 0.72 7.83
CA THR A 104 -15.74 1.75 7.66
C THR A 104 -16.04 2.60 6.41
N LEU A 105 -16.36 1.96 5.29
CA LEU A 105 -16.69 2.65 4.04
C LEU A 105 -17.93 3.55 4.20
N GLN A 106 -19.01 3.02 4.78
CA GLN A 106 -20.25 3.77 4.95
C GLN A 106 -20.13 4.90 5.97
N GLY A 107 -19.36 4.67 7.03
CA GLY A 107 -19.20 5.63 8.13
C GLY A 107 -18.03 6.59 7.99
N LEU A 108 -17.34 6.60 6.85
CA LEU A 108 -16.12 7.41 6.69
C LEU A 108 -16.44 8.91 6.67
N ASN A 109 -15.83 9.63 7.60
CA ASN A 109 -15.86 11.08 7.72
C ASN A 109 -14.57 11.54 8.43
N GLU A 110 -14.42 12.86 8.63
CA GLU A 110 -13.24 13.43 9.29
C GLU A 110 -12.99 12.79 10.68
N GLN A 111 -14.04 12.60 11.46
CA GLN A 111 -13.92 12.08 12.83
C GLN A 111 -13.51 10.59 12.83
N SER A 112 -14.15 9.79 11.99
CA SER A 112 -13.82 8.35 11.91
C SER A 112 -12.43 8.13 11.33
N LEU A 113 -11.99 8.96 10.39
CA LEU A 113 -10.63 8.93 9.87
C LEU A 113 -9.61 9.25 10.96
N GLN A 114 -9.85 10.27 11.78
CA GLN A 114 -8.96 10.59 12.90
C GLN A 114 -8.85 9.42 13.90
N LYS A 115 -9.96 8.77 14.21
CA LYS A 115 -9.97 7.59 15.10
C LYS A 115 -9.16 6.44 14.49
N PHE A 116 -9.31 6.20 13.20
CA PHE A 116 -8.53 5.20 12.48
C PHE A 116 -7.03 5.51 12.54
N GLN A 117 -6.64 6.75 12.26
CA GLN A 117 -5.25 7.19 12.28
C GLN A 117 -4.63 7.11 13.68
N ARG A 118 -5.37 7.42 14.72
CA ARG A 118 -4.91 7.26 16.11
C ARG A 118 -4.59 5.80 16.44
N ARG A 119 -5.47 4.89 16.03
CA ARG A 119 -5.24 3.44 16.24
C ARG A 119 -4.05 2.95 15.43
N MET A 120 -3.91 3.42 14.20
CA MET A 120 -2.79 3.09 13.32
C MET A 120 -1.45 3.50 13.97
N CYS A 121 -1.38 4.68 14.57
CA CYS A 121 -0.16 5.21 15.18
C CYS A 121 0.17 4.55 16.54
N GLY A 122 -0.78 3.92 17.19
CA GLY A 122 -0.58 3.15 18.42
C GLY A 122 -0.28 3.96 19.68
N SER A 123 -0.01 5.26 19.59
CA SER A 123 0.25 6.14 20.73
C SER A 123 -0.13 7.58 20.43
N THR A 124 -0.35 8.37 21.48
CA THR A 124 -0.62 9.81 21.34
C THR A 124 0.59 10.54 20.73
N ALA A 125 1.78 10.19 21.14
CA ALA A 125 3.02 10.78 20.61
C ALA A 125 3.19 10.46 19.12
N GLY A 126 2.97 9.20 18.73
CA GLY A 126 3.01 8.77 17.33
C GLY A 126 1.98 9.48 16.47
N TYR A 127 0.76 9.65 16.99
CA TYR A 127 -0.30 10.37 16.28
C TYR A 127 0.06 11.86 16.08
N LYS A 128 0.62 12.52 17.09
CA LYS A 128 1.09 13.92 16.97
C LYS A 128 2.15 14.06 15.88
N THR A 129 3.12 13.14 15.86
CA THR A 129 4.15 13.12 14.81
C THR A 129 3.51 12.89 13.44
N PHE A 130 2.61 11.94 13.32
CA PHE A 130 1.91 11.65 12.07
C PHE A 130 1.12 12.85 11.55
N GLN A 131 0.45 13.61 12.43
CA GLN A 131 -0.29 14.80 12.04
C GLN A 131 0.57 15.86 11.33
N THR A 132 1.85 15.95 11.65
CA THR A 132 2.78 16.89 11.00
C THR A 132 3.15 16.51 9.57
N VAL A 133 2.95 15.25 9.20
CA VAL A 133 3.28 14.68 7.89
C VAL A 133 2.10 13.95 7.26
N ALA A 134 0.89 14.20 7.73
CA ALA A 134 -0.32 13.49 7.28
C ALA A 134 -0.53 13.59 5.77
N PRO A 135 -1.13 12.55 5.16
CA PRO A 135 -1.50 12.59 3.75
C PRO A 135 -2.41 13.78 3.44
N GLN A 136 -2.24 14.36 2.25
CA GLN A 136 -3.01 15.53 1.79
C GLN A 136 -4.10 15.08 0.83
N ARG A 137 -4.99 14.21 1.31
CA ARG A 137 -6.06 13.63 0.50
C ARG A 137 -7.43 13.93 1.14
N SER A 138 -8.43 14.22 0.32
CA SER A 138 -9.78 14.53 0.78
C SER A 138 -10.53 13.28 1.23
N ILE A 139 -11.54 13.47 2.07
CA ILE A 139 -12.45 12.38 2.49
C ILE A 139 -13.11 11.72 1.28
N GLU A 140 -13.49 12.51 0.28
CA GLU A 140 -14.11 12.02 -0.95
C GLU A 140 -13.17 11.06 -1.70
N GLU A 141 -11.89 11.44 -1.87
CA GLU A 141 -10.89 10.57 -2.48
C GLU A 141 -10.70 9.28 -1.70
N LEU A 142 -10.65 9.35 -0.37
CA LEU A 142 -10.48 8.20 0.50
C LEU A 142 -11.66 7.23 0.43
N LYS A 143 -12.88 7.77 0.33
CA LYS A 143 -14.09 6.96 0.10
C LYS A 143 -14.06 6.27 -1.25
N GLU A 144 -13.74 7.02 -2.30
CA GLU A 144 -13.62 6.50 -3.65
C GLU A 144 -12.59 5.37 -3.73
N GLU A 145 -11.44 5.57 -3.08
CA GLU A 145 -10.40 4.55 -3.03
C GLU A 145 -10.88 3.30 -2.30
N LEU A 146 -11.50 3.43 -1.14
CA LEU A 146 -11.98 2.29 -0.36
C LEU A 146 -13.06 1.50 -1.12
N ALA A 147 -13.98 2.21 -1.78
CA ALA A 147 -15.00 1.59 -2.62
C ALA A 147 -14.40 0.87 -3.83
N ALA A 148 -13.38 1.48 -4.45
CA ALA A 148 -12.68 0.89 -5.60
C ALA A 148 -11.88 -0.36 -5.19
N ILE A 149 -11.26 -0.35 -4.01
CA ILE A 149 -10.57 -1.53 -3.45
C ILE A 149 -11.57 -2.68 -3.27
N GLN A 150 -12.73 -2.41 -2.67
CA GLN A 150 -13.78 -3.43 -2.48
C GLN A 150 -14.22 -4.04 -3.81
N LYS A 151 -14.53 -3.18 -4.78
CA LYS A 151 -14.98 -3.62 -6.11
C LYS A 151 -13.93 -4.46 -6.82
N GLN A 152 -12.67 -4.02 -6.80
CA GLN A 152 -11.56 -4.73 -7.43
C GLN A 152 -11.29 -6.06 -6.73
N TYR A 153 -11.29 -6.07 -5.40
CA TYR A 153 -11.06 -7.29 -4.64
C TYR A 153 -12.13 -8.35 -4.93
N LEU A 154 -13.40 -7.96 -5.04
CA LEU A 154 -14.49 -8.88 -5.33
C LEU A 154 -14.48 -9.39 -6.77
N SER A 155 -13.89 -8.66 -7.70
CA SER A 155 -13.89 -9.00 -9.14
C SER A 155 -12.60 -9.68 -9.61
N LEU A 156 -11.51 -9.56 -8.88
CA LEU A 156 -10.22 -10.13 -9.24
C LEU A 156 -9.98 -11.47 -8.53
N PRO A 157 -9.36 -12.46 -9.20
CA PRO A 157 -8.93 -13.67 -8.51
C PRO A 157 -7.83 -13.35 -7.49
N PRO A 158 -7.73 -14.11 -6.39
CA PRO A 158 -6.65 -13.96 -5.43
C PRO A 158 -5.28 -14.09 -6.10
N SER A 159 -4.31 -13.31 -5.60
CA SER A 159 -2.93 -13.41 -6.08
C SER A 159 -2.19 -14.54 -5.36
N ASP A 160 -1.40 -15.29 -6.11
CA ASP A 160 -0.48 -16.32 -5.61
C ASP A 160 0.95 -15.79 -5.44
N PHE A 161 1.15 -14.47 -5.53
CA PHE A 161 2.47 -13.88 -5.34
C PHE A 161 3.07 -14.27 -3.98
N ALA A 162 4.29 -14.85 -4.02
CA ALA A 162 4.95 -15.36 -2.82
C ALA A 162 5.87 -14.29 -2.20
N TRP A 163 5.46 -13.77 -1.05
CA TRP A 163 6.28 -12.85 -0.27
C TRP A 163 7.41 -13.62 0.43
N GLN A 164 8.64 -13.10 0.33
CA GLN A 164 9.79 -13.72 1.00
C GLN A 164 9.73 -13.53 2.52
N LYS A 165 9.21 -12.38 2.98
CA LYS A 165 9.10 -12.06 4.39
C LYS A 165 7.79 -11.34 4.69
N ALA A 166 7.15 -11.73 5.80
CA ALA A 166 5.98 -11.05 6.34
C ALA A 166 6.25 -10.66 7.79
N ILE A 167 5.91 -9.41 8.14
CA ILE A 167 6.09 -8.86 9.48
C ILE A 167 4.73 -8.41 10.02
#